data_dc97c11e5a3daa006e15543fadb273ee
#
_entry.id   dc97c11e5a3daa006e15543fadb273ee
#
_cell.length_a   1.000
_cell.length_b   1.000
_cell.length_c   1.000
_cell.angle_alpha   90.00
_cell.angle_beta   90.00
_cell.angle_gamma   90.00
#
_symmetry.space_group_name_H-M   'P 1'
#
loop_
_entity.id
_entity.type
_entity.pdbx_description
1 polymer ?
#
loop_
_entity_poly.entity_id
_entity_poly.type
_entity_poly.pdbx_seq_one_letter_code
_entity_poly.pdbx_strand_id
1 'polypeptide(L)'
;MSRSASQGGQPPLTPRRGKVTVVGAGFYGSTTAQRLAEYDIFTEVVLTDIIEGKPEGLALDMNQSRPVEGFETKVTGQTTGPAGEGYEAIAGSGIVIVTAGLARKPGMSRMDLIEVNAKIVRNVVENVAKYAPDAVLIVVSNPLDEMTALSAKVSGFPHHRVMGQAGMLDTARFSYFVAERLGVPVGSVRTLTLGSHGDTMVPVPSACLVDGKPLSDLLSDAEIAELADRTRKGGAEVIALLKTGSAYYAPSAAAARMARAVAEDAGAVMPVCAWVDGQYGISGVYLGVEAEIGAEGVRRVVERDLSDAELAALRAAADAVRAKQADVASL
;
A
#
# COMPACT_ATOMS: atom_id res chain seq x y z
N MET A 1 -31.29 -29.29 -39.99
CA MET A 1 -30.38 -29.56 -38.87
C MET A 1 -30.10 -28.22 -38.22
N SER A 2 -30.81 -27.90 -37.16
CA SER A 2 -30.75 -26.67 -36.39
C SER A 2 -29.59 -26.79 -35.35
N ARG A 3 -28.55 -25.95 -35.46
CA ARG A 3 -27.54 -25.84 -34.41
C ARG A 3 -28.06 -24.92 -33.32
N SER A 4 -28.37 -25.51 -32.17
CA SER A 4 -28.64 -24.82 -30.94
C SER A 4 -27.40 -24.07 -30.50
N ALA A 5 -27.45 -22.74 -30.49
CA ALA A 5 -26.45 -21.91 -29.85
C ALA A 5 -26.56 -22.09 -28.33
N SER A 6 -25.57 -22.70 -27.73
CA SER A 6 -25.41 -22.74 -26.29
C SER A 6 -25.20 -21.32 -25.78
N GLN A 7 -26.17 -20.74 -25.12
CA GLN A 7 -26.00 -19.55 -24.33
C GLN A 7 -25.06 -19.91 -23.18
N GLY A 8 -23.80 -19.50 -23.30
CA GLY A 8 -22.84 -19.50 -22.19
C GLY A 8 -23.37 -18.59 -21.09
N GLY A 9 -23.94 -19.16 -20.04
CA GLY A 9 -24.31 -18.42 -18.86
C GLY A 9 -23.08 -17.71 -18.29
N GLN A 10 -23.16 -16.38 -18.16
CA GLN A 10 -22.15 -15.63 -17.41
C GLN A 10 -22.05 -16.24 -16.01
N PRO A 11 -20.82 -16.42 -15.47
CA PRO A 11 -20.67 -16.87 -14.09
C PRO A 11 -21.43 -15.91 -13.16
N PRO A 12 -22.00 -16.40 -12.06
CA PRO A 12 -22.75 -15.56 -11.13
C PRO A 12 -21.82 -14.44 -10.65
N LEU A 13 -22.28 -13.19 -10.81
CA LEU A 13 -21.56 -12.00 -10.38
C LEU A 13 -21.27 -12.12 -8.88
N THR A 14 -20.00 -12.08 -8.52
CA THR A 14 -19.59 -12.01 -7.11
C THR A 14 -20.25 -10.78 -6.48
N PRO A 15 -20.85 -10.88 -5.28
CA PRO A 15 -21.48 -9.74 -4.63
C PRO A 15 -20.47 -8.60 -4.49
N ARG A 16 -20.75 -7.46 -5.10
CA ARG A 16 -19.88 -6.29 -5.03
C ARG A 16 -19.92 -5.69 -3.63
N ARG A 17 -18.76 -5.27 -3.13
CA ARG A 17 -18.57 -4.87 -1.74
C ARG A 17 -18.34 -3.36 -1.65
N GLY A 18 -19.39 -2.61 -1.40
CA GLY A 18 -19.33 -1.23 -0.98
C GLY A 18 -18.46 -0.29 -1.83
N LYS A 19 -18.16 0.86 -1.26
CA LYS A 19 -17.37 1.95 -1.85
C LYS A 19 -15.93 1.92 -1.35
N VAL A 20 -14.97 2.15 -2.25
CA VAL A 20 -13.56 2.43 -1.93
C VAL A 20 -13.17 3.79 -2.45
N THR A 21 -12.41 4.56 -1.67
CA THR A 21 -11.90 5.88 -2.08
C THR A 21 -10.38 5.86 -2.22
N VAL A 22 -9.88 6.52 -3.26
CA VAL A 22 -8.46 6.86 -3.45
C VAL A 22 -8.32 8.38 -3.40
N VAL A 23 -7.60 8.89 -2.40
CA VAL A 23 -7.32 10.32 -2.23
C VAL A 23 -5.96 10.64 -2.85
N GLY A 24 -5.97 11.49 -3.88
CA GLY A 24 -4.83 11.84 -4.72
C GLY A 24 -4.92 11.19 -6.10
N ALA A 25 -5.14 11.98 -7.15
CA ALA A 25 -5.26 11.55 -8.55
C ALA A 25 -3.94 11.75 -9.35
N GLY A 26 -2.80 11.56 -8.69
CA GLY A 26 -1.51 11.43 -9.34
C GLY A 26 -1.38 10.09 -10.07
N PHE A 27 -0.23 9.83 -10.73
CA PHE A 27 0.01 8.55 -11.41
C PHE A 27 -0.25 7.34 -10.51
N TYR A 28 0.20 7.41 -9.24
CA TYR A 28 -0.03 6.34 -8.29
C TYR A 28 -1.53 6.14 -8.00
N GLY A 29 -2.22 7.19 -7.59
CA GLY A 29 -3.64 7.09 -7.19
C GLY A 29 -4.54 6.71 -8.37
N SER A 30 -4.35 7.28 -9.55
CA SER A 30 -5.14 6.92 -10.74
C SER A 30 -4.90 5.47 -11.16
N THR A 31 -3.65 4.98 -11.13
CA THR A 31 -3.35 3.57 -11.41
C THR A 31 -3.94 2.64 -10.33
N THR A 32 -3.98 3.08 -9.07
CA THR A 32 -4.64 2.32 -8.00
C THR A 32 -6.15 2.25 -8.23
N ALA A 33 -6.79 3.37 -8.56
CA ALA A 33 -8.22 3.44 -8.86
C ALA A 33 -8.59 2.55 -10.05
N GLN A 34 -7.81 2.58 -11.12
CA GLN A 34 -7.98 1.68 -12.28
C GLN A 34 -7.94 0.21 -11.86
N ARG A 35 -6.92 -0.22 -11.11
CA ARG A 35 -6.81 -1.61 -10.65
C ARG A 35 -7.98 -2.04 -9.78
N LEU A 36 -8.46 -1.15 -8.90
CA LEU A 36 -9.61 -1.43 -8.05
C LEU A 36 -10.89 -1.56 -8.87
N ALA A 37 -11.05 -0.74 -9.91
CA ALA A 37 -12.18 -0.83 -10.83
C ALA A 37 -12.17 -2.15 -11.61
N GLU A 38 -11.02 -2.52 -12.18
CA GLU A 38 -10.82 -3.76 -12.95
C GLU A 38 -10.94 -5.05 -12.11
N TYR A 39 -10.73 -4.98 -10.79
CA TYR A 39 -11.04 -6.12 -9.90
C TYR A 39 -12.53 -6.46 -9.87
N ASP A 40 -13.38 -5.51 -10.20
CA ASP A 40 -14.85 -5.62 -10.26
C ASP A 40 -15.51 -6.19 -8.98
N ILE A 41 -14.89 -5.92 -7.82
CA ILE A 41 -15.36 -6.36 -6.49
C ILE A 41 -16.03 -5.22 -5.71
N PHE A 42 -15.90 -3.98 -6.16
CA PHE A 42 -16.51 -2.81 -5.54
C PHE A 42 -17.75 -2.35 -6.31
N THR A 43 -18.68 -1.72 -5.62
CA THR A 43 -19.80 -1.02 -6.27
C THR A 43 -19.34 0.30 -6.89
N GLU A 44 -18.40 0.98 -6.21
CA GLU A 44 -17.88 2.28 -6.62
C GLU A 44 -16.44 2.48 -6.17
N VAL A 45 -15.62 3.05 -7.06
CA VAL A 45 -14.31 3.62 -6.76
C VAL A 45 -14.41 5.13 -6.87
N VAL A 46 -14.16 5.85 -5.78
CA VAL A 46 -14.11 7.31 -5.77
C VAL A 46 -12.66 7.77 -5.85
N LEU A 47 -12.32 8.59 -6.83
CA LEU A 47 -11.00 9.21 -6.97
C LEU A 47 -11.10 10.70 -6.67
N THR A 48 -10.29 11.21 -5.74
CA THR A 48 -10.30 12.64 -5.39
C THR A 48 -8.94 13.30 -5.59
N ASP A 49 -8.93 14.59 -5.89
CA ASP A 49 -7.72 15.42 -5.97
C ASP A 49 -8.09 16.90 -5.76
N ILE A 50 -7.10 17.70 -5.38
CA ILE A 50 -7.27 19.16 -5.26
C ILE A 50 -7.18 19.89 -6.61
N ILE A 51 -6.72 19.21 -7.66
CA ILE A 51 -6.61 19.79 -9.01
C ILE A 51 -7.98 19.71 -9.68
N GLU A 52 -8.57 20.88 -9.92
CA GLU A 52 -9.91 21.02 -10.50
C GLU A 52 -10.05 20.23 -11.81
N GLY A 53 -11.14 19.46 -11.91
CA GLY A 53 -11.49 18.66 -13.10
C GLY A 53 -10.62 17.44 -13.34
N LYS A 54 -9.48 17.28 -12.66
CA LYS A 54 -8.56 16.16 -12.90
C LYS A 54 -9.14 14.82 -12.48
N PRO A 55 -9.64 14.63 -11.25
CA PRO A 55 -10.22 13.35 -10.87
C PRO A 55 -11.46 13.01 -11.69
N GLU A 56 -12.28 13.99 -12.05
CA GLU A 56 -13.47 13.82 -12.89
C GLU A 56 -13.07 13.33 -14.31
N GLY A 57 -12.06 13.95 -14.90
CA GLY A 57 -11.54 13.56 -16.23
C GLY A 57 -10.99 12.15 -16.24
N LEU A 58 -10.18 11.79 -15.24
CA LEU A 58 -9.63 10.43 -15.09
C LEU A 58 -10.72 9.39 -14.83
N ALA A 59 -11.72 9.73 -14.02
CA ALA A 59 -12.85 8.83 -13.77
C ALA A 59 -13.69 8.60 -15.04
N LEU A 60 -13.90 9.65 -15.84
CA LEU A 60 -14.59 9.52 -17.12
C LEU A 60 -13.83 8.58 -18.08
N ASP A 61 -12.53 8.76 -18.21
CA ASP A 61 -11.68 7.91 -19.07
C ASP A 61 -11.71 6.44 -18.60
N MET A 62 -11.57 6.19 -17.29
CA MET A 62 -11.70 4.84 -16.73
C MET A 62 -13.08 4.23 -16.99
N ASN A 63 -14.18 5.00 -16.87
CA ASN A 63 -15.52 4.51 -17.20
C ASN A 63 -15.68 4.19 -18.71
N GLN A 64 -14.98 4.90 -19.58
CA GLN A 64 -14.97 4.62 -21.03
C GLN A 64 -14.22 3.32 -21.37
N SER A 65 -13.30 2.85 -20.53
CA SER A 65 -12.64 1.55 -20.70
C SER A 65 -13.54 0.36 -20.30
N ARG A 66 -14.61 0.57 -19.53
CA ARG A 66 -15.51 -0.51 -19.05
C ARG A 66 -16.04 -1.42 -20.17
N PRO A 67 -16.51 -0.91 -21.32
CA PRO A 67 -16.99 -1.76 -22.39
C PRO A 67 -15.89 -2.61 -23.04
N VAL A 68 -14.63 -2.22 -22.91
CA VAL A 68 -13.47 -2.93 -23.45
C VAL A 68 -12.99 -4.00 -22.47
N GLU A 69 -12.85 -3.64 -21.19
CA GLU A 69 -12.30 -4.50 -20.14
C GLU A 69 -13.35 -5.40 -19.45
N GLY A 70 -14.63 -5.04 -19.56
CA GLY A 70 -15.74 -5.86 -19.08
C GLY A 70 -16.04 -5.76 -17.60
N PHE A 71 -15.53 -4.73 -16.88
CA PHE A 71 -15.89 -4.49 -15.48
C PHE A 71 -17.10 -3.56 -15.34
N GLU A 72 -17.85 -3.71 -14.24
CA GLU A 72 -19.06 -2.93 -13.96
C GLU A 72 -18.89 -1.93 -12.81
N THR A 73 -17.80 -2.00 -12.04
CA THR A 73 -17.48 -1.04 -10.99
C THR A 73 -17.54 0.39 -11.52
N LYS A 74 -18.35 1.24 -10.88
CA LYS A 74 -18.43 2.67 -11.24
C LYS A 74 -17.20 3.42 -10.73
N VAL A 75 -16.60 4.27 -11.54
CA VAL A 75 -15.55 5.19 -11.11
C VAL A 75 -16.13 6.60 -11.05
N THR A 76 -15.98 7.27 -9.90
CA THR A 76 -16.43 8.65 -9.70
C THR A 76 -15.22 9.51 -9.38
N GLY A 77 -15.09 10.65 -10.06
CA GLY A 77 -14.09 11.67 -9.77
C GLY A 77 -14.71 12.82 -8.98
N GLN A 78 -13.96 13.36 -8.02
CA GLN A 78 -14.40 14.53 -7.27
C GLN A 78 -13.22 15.45 -6.94
N THR A 79 -13.28 16.69 -7.41
CA THR A 79 -12.37 17.74 -6.97
C THR A 79 -12.66 18.09 -5.51
N THR A 80 -11.62 18.18 -4.69
CA THR A 80 -11.71 18.51 -3.26
C THR A 80 -10.97 19.81 -2.95
N GLY A 81 -11.43 20.54 -1.95
CA GLY A 81 -10.83 21.80 -1.51
C GLY A 81 -10.18 21.72 -0.13
N PRO A 82 -9.34 22.72 0.22
CA PRO A 82 -8.59 22.73 1.47
C PRO A 82 -9.48 22.94 2.71
N ALA A 83 -10.68 23.49 2.56
CA ALA A 83 -11.64 23.63 3.66
C ALA A 83 -12.61 22.43 3.77
N GLY A 84 -12.37 21.35 2.99
CA GLY A 84 -13.14 20.12 3.02
C GLY A 84 -14.24 20.05 1.96
N GLU A 85 -14.27 20.99 1.01
CA GLU A 85 -15.21 20.97 -0.11
C GLU A 85 -15.02 19.68 -0.93
N GLY A 86 -16.12 19.08 -1.36
CA GLY A 86 -16.13 17.87 -2.20
C GLY A 86 -15.84 16.56 -1.44
N TYR A 87 -15.42 16.59 -0.17
CA TYR A 87 -15.16 15.38 0.60
C TYR A 87 -16.43 14.59 0.95
N GLU A 88 -17.62 15.18 0.85
CA GLU A 88 -18.88 14.45 0.98
C GLU A 88 -19.00 13.29 0.00
N ALA A 89 -18.29 13.32 -1.13
CA ALA A 89 -18.24 12.24 -2.11
C ALA A 89 -17.69 10.93 -1.55
N ILE A 90 -16.80 11.00 -0.53
CA ILE A 90 -16.21 9.80 0.08
C ILE A 90 -17.12 9.16 1.14
N ALA A 91 -18.25 9.80 1.49
CA ALA A 91 -19.14 9.29 2.52
C ALA A 91 -19.58 7.84 2.23
N GLY A 92 -19.53 7.00 3.28
CA GLY A 92 -19.86 5.59 3.19
C GLY A 92 -18.76 4.71 2.57
N SER A 93 -17.55 5.22 2.36
CA SER A 93 -16.41 4.39 1.95
C SER A 93 -16.01 3.45 3.08
N GLY A 94 -15.96 2.15 2.77
CA GLY A 94 -15.43 1.14 3.70
C GLY A 94 -13.91 1.09 3.74
N ILE A 95 -13.26 1.60 2.69
CA ILE A 95 -11.80 1.66 2.57
C ILE A 95 -11.41 3.01 1.98
N VAL A 96 -10.40 3.65 2.57
CA VAL A 96 -9.80 4.88 2.02
C VAL A 96 -8.29 4.68 1.86
N ILE A 97 -7.80 4.92 0.64
CA ILE A 97 -6.37 4.85 0.31
C ILE A 97 -5.84 6.27 0.15
N VAL A 98 -4.91 6.67 1.01
CA VAL A 98 -4.33 8.02 1.00
C VAL A 98 -3.02 8.01 0.22
N THR A 99 -3.05 8.51 -1.01
CA THR A 99 -1.87 8.68 -1.87
C THR A 99 -1.47 10.16 -2.01
N ALA A 100 -2.23 11.06 -1.39
CA ALA A 100 -1.98 12.49 -1.44
C ALA A 100 -0.66 12.86 -0.76
N GLY A 101 0.11 13.73 -1.40
CA GLY A 101 1.39 14.19 -0.90
C GLY A 101 2.29 14.65 -2.04
N LEU A 102 3.36 15.36 -1.69
CA LEU A 102 4.39 15.77 -2.63
C LEU A 102 5.49 14.71 -2.71
N ALA A 103 5.96 14.41 -3.92
CA ALA A 103 7.22 13.72 -4.12
C ALA A 103 8.38 14.66 -3.77
N ARG A 104 9.48 14.10 -3.22
CA ARG A 104 10.68 14.87 -2.90
C ARG A 104 11.23 15.55 -4.15
N LYS A 105 11.40 16.86 -4.09
CA LYS A 105 11.98 17.66 -5.18
C LYS A 105 13.49 17.84 -4.96
N PRO A 106 14.29 18.06 -6.03
CA PRO A 106 15.69 18.43 -5.89
C PRO A 106 15.85 19.68 -4.99
N GLY A 107 16.81 19.62 -4.05
CA GLY A 107 17.05 20.69 -3.09
C GLY A 107 16.16 20.68 -1.83
N MET A 108 15.14 19.83 -1.78
CA MET A 108 14.27 19.67 -0.62
C MET A 108 14.92 18.79 0.43
N SER A 109 15.02 19.28 1.66
CA SER A 109 15.48 18.47 2.78
C SER A 109 14.44 17.39 3.14
N ARG A 110 14.83 16.41 3.96
CA ARG A 110 13.89 15.42 4.47
C ARG A 110 12.83 16.07 5.38
N MET A 111 13.24 17.01 6.21
CA MET A 111 12.32 17.71 7.13
C MET A 111 11.30 18.57 6.37
N ASP A 112 11.73 19.30 5.33
CA ASP A 112 10.81 20.06 4.49
C ASP A 112 9.71 19.16 3.89
N LEU A 113 10.10 17.97 3.42
CA LEU A 113 9.14 17.00 2.88
C LEU A 113 8.18 16.50 3.96
N ILE A 114 8.69 16.19 5.16
CA ILE A 114 7.88 15.73 6.30
C ILE A 114 6.85 16.79 6.66
N GLU A 115 7.27 18.05 6.86
CA GLU A 115 6.37 19.14 7.26
C GLU A 115 5.27 19.39 6.23
N VAL A 116 5.61 19.41 4.95
CA VAL A 116 4.63 19.60 3.89
C VAL A 116 3.64 18.44 3.83
N ASN A 117 4.15 17.21 3.82
CA ASN A 117 3.29 16.03 3.72
C ASN A 117 2.47 15.80 4.99
N ALA A 118 3.00 16.13 6.17
CA ALA A 118 2.23 16.08 7.42
C ALA A 118 0.99 17.00 7.37
N LYS A 119 1.13 18.21 6.84
CA LYS A 119 0.00 19.14 6.66
C LYS A 119 -1.05 18.61 5.68
N ILE A 120 -0.58 18.05 4.55
CA ILE A 120 -1.47 17.45 3.54
C ILE A 120 -2.22 16.25 4.11
N VAL A 121 -1.49 15.30 4.70
CA VAL A 121 -2.07 14.07 5.28
C VAL A 121 -3.01 14.39 6.42
N ARG A 122 -2.67 15.34 7.29
CA ARG A 122 -3.56 15.81 8.37
C ARG A 122 -4.89 16.28 7.81
N ASN A 123 -4.88 17.22 6.86
CA ASN A 123 -6.11 17.74 6.25
C ASN A 123 -6.96 16.63 5.60
N VAL A 124 -6.32 15.74 4.85
CA VAL A 124 -7.01 14.59 4.22
C VAL A 124 -7.64 13.71 5.28
N VAL A 125 -6.89 13.33 6.31
CA VAL A 125 -7.34 12.36 7.32
C VAL A 125 -8.41 12.94 8.25
N GLU A 126 -8.38 14.23 8.56
CA GLU A 126 -9.46 14.94 9.28
C GLU A 126 -10.77 14.85 8.49
N ASN A 127 -10.72 15.05 7.17
CA ASN A 127 -11.90 14.91 6.31
C ASN A 127 -12.34 13.44 6.18
N VAL A 128 -11.40 12.49 6.10
CA VAL A 128 -11.74 11.05 6.12
C VAL A 128 -12.45 10.69 7.41
N ALA A 129 -11.94 11.12 8.56
CA ALA A 129 -12.56 10.85 9.87
C ALA A 129 -13.99 11.43 9.97
N LYS A 130 -14.22 12.57 9.33
CA LYS A 130 -15.54 13.22 9.29
C LYS A 130 -16.55 12.53 8.39
N TYR A 131 -16.14 12.12 7.18
CA TYR A 131 -17.06 11.65 6.14
C TYR A 131 -17.09 10.12 5.97
N ALA A 132 -16.04 9.42 6.40
CA ALA A 132 -15.93 7.96 6.36
C ALA A 132 -15.39 7.40 7.70
N PRO A 133 -16.09 7.63 8.83
CA PRO A 133 -15.57 7.33 10.19
C PRO A 133 -15.34 5.83 10.44
N ASP A 134 -15.99 4.97 9.67
CA ASP A 134 -15.88 3.52 9.81
C ASP A 134 -14.90 2.88 8.82
N ALA A 135 -14.21 3.67 8.00
CA ALA A 135 -13.31 3.16 6.97
C ALA A 135 -12.05 2.50 7.58
N VAL A 136 -11.52 1.54 6.83
CA VAL A 136 -10.14 1.09 6.97
C VAL A 136 -9.25 2.04 6.15
N LEU A 137 -8.21 2.57 6.78
CA LEU A 137 -7.30 3.54 6.20
C LEU A 137 -6.00 2.86 5.74
N ILE A 138 -5.69 2.99 4.45
CA ILE A 138 -4.44 2.51 3.86
C ILE A 138 -3.61 3.73 3.45
N VAL A 139 -2.53 3.98 4.18
CA VAL A 139 -1.64 5.13 3.94
C VAL A 139 -0.55 4.74 2.96
N VAL A 140 -0.29 5.61 1.99
CA VAL A 140 0.76 5.45 0.98
C VAL A 140 1.71 6.63 0.95
N SER A 141 1.24 7.77 1.46
CA SER A 141 2.01 9.01 1.52
C SER A 141 3.34 8.84 2.25
N ASN A 142 4.39 9.44 1.71
CA ASN A 142 5.74 9.37 2.27
C ASN A 142 6.11 10.62 3.09
N PRO A 143 6.97 10.47 4.11
CA PRO A 143 7.57 9.21 4.61
C PRO A 143 6.51 8.30 5.24
N LEU A 144 6.49 7.03 4.81
CA LEU A 144 5.35 6.16 5.05
C LEU A 144 5.08 5.88 6.53
N ASP A 145 6.11 5.47 7.26
CA ASP A 145 5.97 5.03 8.65
C ASP A 145 5.48 6.19 9.53
N GLU A 146 6.01 7.39 9.28
CA GLU A 146 5.62 8.62 9.96
C GLU A 146 4.19 9.06 9.58
N MET A 147 3.85 9.00 8.29
CA MET A 147 2.51 9.40 7.84
C MET A 147 1.43 8.42 8.28
N THR A 148 1.76 7.13 8.42
CA THR A 148 0.83 6.13 8.98
C THR A 148 0.53 6.42 10.45
N ALA A 149 1.57 6.69 11.25
CA ALA A 149 1.40 7.05 12.65
C ALA A 149 0.61 8.37 12.84
N LEU A 150 0.91 9.37 12.01
CA LEU A 150 0.18 10.64 11.98
C LEU A 150 -1.30 10.40 11.65
N SER A 151 -1.56 9.57 10.65
CA SER A 151 -2.94 9.26 10.22
C SER A 151 -3.74 8.60 11.33
N ALA A 152 -3.15 7.67 12.08
CA ALA A 152 -3.80 7.04 13.22
C ALA A 152 -4.11 8.06 14.32
N LYS A 153 -3.15 8.95 14.63
CA LYS A 153 -3.33 10.01 15.64
C LYS A 153 -4.42 10.99 15.25
N VAL A 154 -4.42 11.44 14.00
CA VAL A 154 -5.35 12.47 13.51
C VAL A 154 -6.77 11.93 13.34
N SER A 155 -6.93 10.73 12.79
CA SER A 155 -8.25 10.11 12.62
C SER A 155 -8.89 9.71 13.94
N GLY A 156 -8.10 9.38 14.95
CA GLY A 156 -8.58 8.73 16.16
C GLY A 156 -9.13 7.31 15.91
N PHE A 157 -8.88 6.73 14.76
CA PHE A 157 -9.32 5.37 14.45
C PHE A 157 -8.56 4.35 15.33
N PRO A 158 -9.18 3.23 15.68
CA PRO A 158 -8.47 2.12 16.30
C PRO A 158 -7.28 1.68 15.46
N HIS A 159 -6.15 1.33 16.08
CA HIS A 159 -4.91 0.99 15.39
C HIS A 159 -5.08 -0.08 14.29
N HIS A 160 -5.96 -1.04 14.51
CA HIS A 160 -6.21 -2.10 13.54
C HIS A 160 -6.85 -1.59 12.23
N ARG A 161 -7.51 -0.44 12.24
CA ARG A 161 -8.11 0.18 11.04
C ARG A 161 -7.16 1.10 10.28
N VAL A 162 -5.92 1.27 10.74
CA VAL A 162 -4.92 2.11 10.07
C VAL A 162 -3.70 1.28 9.74
N MET A 163 -3.33 1.23 8.48
CA MET A 163 -2.15 0.52 8.01
C MET A 163 -1.47 1.28 6.88
N GLY A 164 -0.17 1.05 6.71
CA GLY A 164 0.64 1.65 5.65
C GLY A 164 1.04 0.63 4.59
N GLN A 165 1.06 1.08 3.34
CA GLN A 165 1.52 0.28 2.19
C GLN A 165 3.02 0.53 1.99
N ALA A 166 3.85 -0.47 2.34
CA ALA A 166 5.30 -0.49 2.11
C ALA A 166 5.80 -1.91 1.95
N GLY A 167 5.67 -2.75 2.97
CA GLY A 167 6.19 -4.11 3.01
C GLY A 167 5.77 -4.97 1.82
N MET A 168 4.54 -4.84 1.34
CA MET A 168 4.06 -5.52 0.13
C MET A 168 4.91 -5.16 -1.10
N LEU A 169 5.23 -3.87 -1.29
CA LEU A 169 6.06 -3.40 -2.39
C LEU A 169 7.52 -3.87 -2.22
N ASP A 170 8.07 -3.72 -1.03
CA ASP A 170 9.47 -4.03 -0.77
C ASP A 170 9.74 -5.53 -0.89
N THR A 171 8.81 -6.34 -0.39
CA THR A 171 8.81 -7.80 -0.58
C THR A 171 8.68 -8.17 -2.07
N ALA A 172 7.80 -7.51 -2.82
CA ALA A 172 7.65 -7.76 -4.26
C ALA A 172 8.92 -7.43 -5.05
N ARG A 173 9.63 -6.35 -4.70
CA ARG A 173 10.93 -6.00 -5.28
C ARG A 173 11.96 -7.09 -5.00
N PHE A 174 12.05 -7.55 -3.76
CA PHE A 174 12.97 -8.61 -3.38
C PHE A 174 12.66 -9.90 -4.14
N SER A 175 11.38 -10.30 -4.22
CA SER A 175 10.96 -11.47 -5.00
C SER A 175 11.33 -11.35 -6.48
N TYR A 176 11.11 -10.17 -7.07
CA TYR A 176 11.46 -9.93 -8.47
C TYR A 176 12.97 -10.05 -8.71
N PHE A 177 13.80 -9.44 -7.88
CA PHE A 177 15.26 -9.50 -8.03
C PHE A 177 15.83 -10.92 -7.82
N VAL A 178 15.25 -11.68 -6.88
CA VAL A 178 15.62 -13.10 -6.70
C VAL A 178 15.22 -13.91 -7.94
N ALA A 179 14.01 -13.73 -8.46
CA ALA A 179 13.53 -14.41 -9.64
C ALA A 179 14.39 -14.10 -10.88
N GLU A 180 14.75 -12.81 -11.06
CA GLU A 180 15.63 -12.34 -12.14
C GLU A 180 17.05 -12.98 -12.03
N ARG A 181 17.64 -13.00 -10.82
CA ARG A 181 18.95 -13.60 -10.57
C ARG A 181 18.99 -15.10 -10.88
N LEU A 182 17.94 -15.83 -10.52
CA LEU A 182 17.87 -17.27 -10.68
C LEU A 182 17.28 -17.71 -12.05
N GLY A 183 16.70 -16.79 -12.82
CA GLY A 183 16.03 -17.11 -14.08
C GLY A 183 14.77 -17.96 -13.91
N VAL A 184 14.04 -17.79 -12.79
CA VAL A 184 12.84 -18.58 -12.45
C VAL A 184 11.58 -17.74 -12.53
N PRO A 185 10.39 -18.34 -12.68
CA PRO A 185 9.12 -17.64 -12.63
C PRO A 185 8.95 -16.89 -11.28
N VAL A 186 8.47 -15.65 -11.30
CA VAL A 186 8.24 -14.86 -10.07
C VAL A 186 7.26 -15.52 -9.10
N GLY A 187 6.34 -16.33 -9.60
CA GLY A 187 5.37 -17.08 -8.79
C GLY A 187 5.98 -18.21 -7.96
N SER A 188 7.20 -18.66 -8.30
CA SER A 188 7.92 -19.67 -7.52
C SER A 188 8.72 -19.09 -6.35
N VAL A 189 8.84 -17.75 -6.28
CA VAL A 189 9.66 -17.04 -5.30
C VAL A 189 8.78 -16.47 -4.19
N ARG A 190 9.13 -16.76 -2.95
CA ARG A 190 8.54 -16.16 -1.75
C ARG A 190 9.65 -15.49 -0.96
N THR A 191 9.55 -14.21 -0.75
CA THR A 191 10.48 -13.45 0.08
C THR A 191 9.72 -12.70 1.16
N LEU A 192 10.45 -12.07 2.07
CA LEU A 192 9.90 -11.24 3.11
C LEU A 192 10.80 -10.04 3.36
N THR A 193 10.18 -8.87 3.55
CA THR A 193 10.84 -7.64 3.95
C THR A 193 10.03 -6.99 5.06
N LEU A 194 10.67 -6.70 6.17
CA LEU A 194 10.12 -6.08 7.38
C LEU A 194 10.83 -4.75 7.67
N GLY A 195 10.51 -4.14 8.82
CA GLY A 195 11.16 -2.90 9.28
C GLY A 195 10.59 -1.65 8.63
N SER A 196 11.40 -0.61 8.47
CA SER A 196 10.94 0.66 7.90
C SER A 196 10.84 0.62 6.37
N HIS A 197 10.02 1.51 5.82
CA HIS A 197 10.06 1.80 4.37
C HIS A 197 11.18 2.81 4.07
N GLY A 198 12.43 2.39 4.20
CA GLY A 198 13.59 3.27 4.02
C GLY A 198 14.91 2.59 4.39
N ASP A 199 15.84 3.39 4.93
CA ASP A 199 17.21 2.97 5.17
C ASP A 199 17.35 1.79 6.17
N THR A 200 16.40 1.66 7.09
CA THR A 200 16.34 0.57 8.08
C THR A 200 15.38 -0.54 7.70
N MET A 201 15.13 -0.73 6.40
CA MET A 201 14.42 -1.87 5.83
C MET A 201 15.18 -3.16 6.14
N VAL A 202 14.46 -4.20 6.54
CA VAL A 202 15.01 -5.51 6.95
C VAL A 202 14.50 -6.60 6.00
N PRO A 203 15.17 -6.89 4.90
CA PRO A 203 14.97 -8.13 4.17
C PRO A 203 15.25 -9.32 5.09
N VAL A 204 14.46 -10.39 4.96
CA VAL A 204 14.49 -11.57 5.86
C VAL A 204 14.84 -12.81 5.04
N PRO A 205 16.13 -13.05 4.70
CA PRO A 205 16.54 -14.20 3.91
C PRO A 205 16.15 -15.54 4.52
N SER A 206 16.11 -15.66 5.85
CA SER A 206 15.73 -16.89 6.56
C SER A 206 14.30 -17.34 6.25
N ALA A 207 13.41 -16.40 5.86
CA ALA A 207 12.03 -16.67 5.46
C ALA A 207 11.83 -16.81 3.94
N CYS A 208 12.93 -16.74 3.15
CA CYS A 208 12.84 -16.75 1.69
C CYS A 208 12.93 -18.16 1.11
N LEU A 209 11.99 -18.46 0.20
CA LEU A 209 11.89 -19.76 -0.46
C LEU A 209 11.77 -19.58 -1.98
N VAL A 210 12.36 -20.51 -2.74
CA VAL A 210 12.19 -20.67 -4.18
C VAL A 210 11.78 -22.10 -4.48
N ASP A 211 10.59 -22.32 -5.01
CA ASP A 211 9.98 -23.63 -5.18
C ASP A 211 10.05 -24.51 -3.90
N GLY A 212 9.85 -23.86 -2.74
CA GLY A 212 9.87 -24.51 -1.43
C GLY A 212 11.27 -24.78 -0.85
N LYS A 213 12.35 -24.44 -1.57
CA LYS A 213 13.73 -24.57 -1.07
C LYS A 213 14.19 -23.26 -0.44
N PRO A 214 14.94 -23.29 0.67
CA PRO A 214 15.54 -22.09 1.25
C PRO A 214 16.40 -21.35 0.23
N LEU A 215 16.34 -20.01 0.26
CA LEU A 215 17.15 -19.17 -0.64
C LEU A 215 18.65 -19.37 -0.42
N SER A 216 19.07 -19.65 0.81
CA SER A 216 20.45 -19.97 1.20
C SER A 216 21.00 -21.24 0.56
N ASP A 217 20.16 -22.15 0.08
CA ASP A 217 20.59 -23.35 -0.63
C ASP A 217 20.89 -23.07 -2.12
N LEU A 218 20.46 -21.92 -2.63
CA LEU A 218 20.50 -21.55 -4.05
C LEU A 218 21.47 -20.39 -4.34
N LEU A 219 21.69 -19.50 -3.39
CA LEU A 219 22.55 -18.33 -3.51
C LEU A 219 23.47 -18.23 -2.30
N SER A 220 24.66 -17.73 -2.51
CA SER A 220 25.61 -17.42 -1.45
C SER A 220 25.14 -16.23 -0.61
N ASP A 221 25.64 -16.11 0.62
CA ASP A 221 25.34 -14.98 1.51
C ASP A 221 25.67 -13.62 0.85
N ALA A 222 26.76 -13.57 0.06
CA ALA A 222 27.16 -12.37 -0.67
C ALA A 222 26.14 -11.98 -1.75
N GLU A 223 25.59 -12.94 -2.50
CA GLU A 223 24.55 -12.68 -3.51
C GLU A 223 23.24 -12.27 -2.86
N ILE A 224 22.87 -12.91 -1.75
CA ILE A 224 21.67 -12.54 -0.98
C ILE A 224 21.80 -11.11 -0.43
N ALA A 225 22.97 -10.75 0.09
CA ALA A 225 23.24 -9.40 0.58
C ALA A 225 23.18 -8.34 -0.53
N GLU A 226 23.68 -8.66 -1.74
CA GLU A 226 23.58 -7.79 -2.91
C GLU A 226 22.11 -7.54 -3.31
N LEU A 227 21.29 -8.61 -3.36
CA LEU A 227 19.87 -8.51 -3.70
C LEU A 227 19.08 -7.74 -2.63
N ALA A 228 19.41 -7.95 -1.36
CA ALA A 228 18.85 -7.22 -0.24
C ALA A 228 19.18 -5.71 -0.31
N ASP A 229 20.43 -5.36 -0.66
CA ASP A 229 20.84 -3.96 -0.85
C ASP A 229 20.15 -3.33 -2.06
N ARG A 230 20.05 -4.04 -3.19
CA ARG A 230 19.29 -3.59 -4.37
C ARG A 230 17.82 -3.38 -4.04
N THR A 231 17.23 -4.22 -3.19
CA THR A 231 15.83 -4.07 -2.73
C THR A 231 15.64 -2.75 -1.98
N ARG A 232 16.54 -2.41 -1.04
CA ARG A 232 16.51 -1.12 -0.32
C ARG A 232 16.60 0.07 -1.28
N LYS A 233 17.37 -0.06 -2.36
CA LYS A 233 17.59 0.97 -3.37
C LYS A 233 16.60 0.94 -4.53
N GLY A 234 15.67 -0.04 -4.59
CA GLY A 234 14.80 -0.28 -5.74
C GLY A 234 13.94 0.93 -6.15
N GLY A 235 13.50 1.75 -5.19
CA GLY A 235 12.82 3.01 -5.51
C GLY A 235 13.73 4.03 -6.19
N ALA A 236 14.96 4.16 -5.72
CA ALA A 236 15.95 5.08 -6.30
C ALA A 236 16.39 4.62 -7.71
N GLU A 237 16.52 3.30 -7.93
CA GLU A 237 16.82 2.72 -9.25
C GLU A 237 15.76 3.11 -10.29
N VAL A 238 14.47 2.99 -9.94
CA VAL A 238 13.36 3.40 -10.82
C VAL A 238 13.38 4.90 -11.10
N ILE A 239 13.61 5.73 -10.09
CA ILE A 239 13.70 7.20 -10.25
C ILE A 239 14.87 7.58 -11.18
N ALA A 240 16.02 6.93 -11.02
CA ALA A 240 17.19 7.18 -11.85
C ALA A 240 16.94 6.86 -13.34
N LEU A 241 16.17 5.82 -13.63
CA LEU A 241 15.78 5.44 -14.99
C LEU A 241 14.68 6.37 -15.57
N LEU A 242 13.66 6.70 -14.78
CA LEU A 242 12.56 7.58 -15.23
C LEU A 242 12.97 9.04 -15.36
N LYS A 243 14.00 9.48 -14.60
CA LYS A 243 14.48 10.87 -14.49
C LYS A 243 13.45 11.85 -13.92
N THR A 244 12.17 11.59 -14.09
CA THR A 244 11.05 12.37 -13.54
C THR A 244 10.00 11.44 -12.93
N GLY A 245 9.45 11.82 -11.76
CA GLY A 245 8.46 11.00 -11.07
C GLY A 245 9.06 9.89 -10.21
N SER A 246 8.24 8.92 -9.87
CA SER A 246 8.61 7.75 -9.03
C SER A 246 7.87 6.51 -9.53
N ALA A 247 8.19 5.33 -8.97
CA ALA A 247 7.45 4.12 -9.25
C ALA A 247 5.97 4.27 -8.87
N TYR A 248 5.07 3.79 -9.69
CA TYR A 248 3.64 3.79 -9.42
C TYR A 248 2.91 2.50 -9.84
N TYR A 249 3.44 1.70 -10.75
CA TYR A 249 2.81 0.43 -11.16
C TYR A 249 2.87 -0.64 -10.05
N ALA A 250 4.05 -0.93 -9.55
CA ALA A 250 4.22 -1.92 -8.49
C ALA A 250 3.58 -1.49 -7.16
N PRO A 251 3.78 -0.23 -6.69
CA PRO A 251 3.15 0.22 -5.46
C PRO A 251 1.62 0.31 -5.56
N SER A 252 1.05 0.68 -6.70
CA SER A 252 -0.41 0.67 -6.89
C SER A 252 -0.98 -0.75 -6.88
N ALA A 253 -0.25 -1.74 -7.40
CA ALA A 253 -0.64 -3.14 -7.32
C ALA A 253 -0.66 -3.62 -5.85
N ALA A 254 0.33 -3.21 -5.06
CA ALA A 254 0.39 -3.53 -3.64
C ALA A 254 -0.80 -2.91 -2.86
N ALA A 255 -1.08 -1.62 -3.05
CA ALA A 255 -2.20 -0.95 -2.40
C ALA A 255 -3.56 -1.54 -2.79
N ALA A 256 -3.76 -1.81 -4.08
CA ALA A 256 -4.99 -2.44 -4.57
C ALA A 256 -5.16 -3.86 -3.99
N ARG A 257 -4.08 -4.63 -3.85
CA ARG A 257 -4.11 -5.96 -3.24
C ARG A 257 -4.47 -5.92 -1.76
N MET A 258 -3.96 -4.92 -1.01
CA MET A 258 -4.33 -4.69 0.39
C MET A 258 -5.82 -4.35 0.50
N ALA A 259 -6.31 -3.42 -0.31
CA ALA A 259 -7.73 -3.05 -0.34
C ALA A 259 -8.64 -4.24 -0.69
N ARG A 260 -8.20 -5.07 -1.64
CA ARG A 260 -8.91 -6.31 -1.98
C ARG A 260 -8.99 -7.28 -0.79
N ALA A 261 -7.89 -7.45 -0.05
CA ALA A 261 -7.87 -8.33 1.12
C ALA A 261 -8.84 -7.87 2.20
N VAL A 262 -8.97 -6.55 2.41
CA VAL A 262 -9.98 -5.97 3.31
C VAL A 262 -11.38 -6.22 2.76
N ALA A 263 -11.64 -5.89 1.51
CA ALA A 263 -12.96 -6.02 0.90
C ALA A 263 -13.46 -7.47 0.89
N GLU A 264 -12.60 -8.44 0.65
CA GLU A 264 -12.95 -9.86 0.59
C GLU A 264 -12.95 -10.55 1.95
N ASP A 265 -12.58 -9.84 3.03
CA ASP A 265 -12.36 -10.42 4.37
C ASP A 265 -11.41 -11.64 4.32
N ALA A 266 -10.33 -11.49 3.55
CA ALA A 266 -9.58 -12.63 3.04
C ALA A 266 -8.79 -13.40 4.11
N GLY A 267 -8.53 -12.82 5.29
CA GLY A 267 -7.60 -13.39 6.28
C GLY A 267 -6.19 -13.57 5.71
N ALA A 268 -5.84 -12.77 4.69
CA ALA A 268 -4.56 -12.90 4.01
C ALA A 268 -3.42 -12.32 4.87
N VAL A 269 -2.35 -13.10 5.03
CA VAL A 269 -1.14 -12.63 5.70
C VAL A 269 -0.27 -11.91 4.66
N MET A 270 0.07 -10.66 4.95
CA MET A 270 0.89 -9.83 4.07
C MET A 270 1.71 -8.81 4.84
N PRO A 271 2.91 -8.42 4.32
CA PRO A 271 3.74 -7.41 4.97
C PRO A 271 3.17 -6.02 4.76
N VAL A 272 2.82 -5.36 5.85
CA VAL A 272 2.24 -4.00 5.89
C VAL A 272 2.87 -3.21 7.06
N CYS A 273 2.80 -1.89 7.01
CA CYS A 273 3.11 -1.08 8.18
C CYS A 273 1.90 -1.11 9.11
N ALA A 274 2.03 -1.76 10.25
CA ALA A 274 0.97 -1.95 11.25
C ALA A 274 1.44 -1.54 12.64
N TRP A 275 0.48 -1.33 13.55
CA TRP A 275 0.77 -1.09 14.96
C TRP A 275 1.31 -2.35 15.62
N VAL A 276 2.47 -2.23 16.22
CA VAL A 276 3.14 -3.31 16.94
C VAL A 276 3.11 -3.00 18.44
N ASP A 277 2.59 -3.95 19.21
CA ASP A 277 2.50 -3.83 20.67
C ASP A 277 2.71 -5.19 21.35
N GLY A 278 3.96 -5.53 21.55
CA GLY A 278 4.42 -6.77 22.20
C GLY A 278 5.13 -7.74 21.26
N GLN A 279 4.74 -7.80 19.99
CA GLN A 279 5.34 -8.71 19.01
C GLN A 279 6.81 -8.41 18.78
N TYR A 280 7.65 -9.44 18.61
CA TYR A 280 9.12 -9.33 18.49
C TYR A 280 9.79 -8.63 19.69
N GLY A 281 9.06 -8.44 20.81
CA GLY A 281 9.48 -7.62 21.94
C GLY A 281 9.48 -6.11 21.64
N ILE A 282 8.71 -5.67 20.63
CA ILE A 282 8.56 -4.29 20.17
C ILE A 282 7.18 -3.78 20.57
N SER A 283 7.09 -2.56 21.10
CA SER A 283 5.80 -1.95 21.45
C SER A 283 5.74 -0.48 21.06
N GLY A 284 4.51 0.01 20.82
CA GLY A 284 4.22 1.42 20.68
C GLY A 284 4.74 2.06 19.40
N VAL A 285 4.67 1.36 18.25
CA VAL A 285 5.19 1.86 16.99
C VAL A 285 4.44 1.29 15.77
N TYR A 286 4.22 2.09 14.75
CA TYR A 286 3.85 1.60 13.42
C TYR A 286 5.11 1.13 12.70
N LEU A 287 5.15 -0.13 12.31
CA LEU A 287 6.34 -0.77 11.73
C LEU A 287 5.94 -1.76 10.65
N GLY A 288 6.78 -1.95 9.64
CA GLY A 288 6.63 -2.99 8.63
C GLY A 288 6.76 -4.39 9.23
N VAL A 289 5.66 -5.11 9.30
CA VAL A 289 5.54 -6.48 9.84
C VAL A 289 4.55 -7.28 8.98
N GLU A 290 4.57 -8.61 9.07
CA GLU A 290 3.47 -9.39 8.54
C GLU A 290 2.23 -9.25 9.43
N ALA A 291 1.08 -9.04 8.78
CA ALA A 291 -0.20 -8.99 9.47
C ALA A 291 -1.28 -9.75 8.70
N GLU A 292 -2.17 -10.35 9.43
CA GLU A 292 -3.39 -10.95 8.90
C GLU A 292 -4.43 -9.85 8.69
N ILE A 293 -4.89 -9.69 7.44
CA ILE A 293 -5.80 -8.62 7.01
C ILE A 293 -7.20 -9.19 6.78
N GLY A 294 -8.19 -8.56 7.40
CA GLY A 294 -9.61 -8.85 7.23
C GLY A 294 -10.46 -7.60 7.04
N ALA A 295 -11.78 -7.76 7.08
CA ALA A 295 -12.75 -6.69 6.77
C ALA A 295 -12.59 -5.44 7.64
N GLU A 296 -12.14 -5.58 8.88
CA GLU A 296 -11.92 -4.46 9.79
C GLU A 296 -10.46 -3.96 9.81
N GLY A 297 -9.64 -4.40 8.85
CA GLY A 297 -8.20 -4.07 8.77
C GLY A 297 -7.30 -5.17 9.32
N VAL A 298 -6.35 -4.81 10.17
CA VAL A 298 -5.37 -5.73 10.76
C VAL A 298 -6.01 -6.56 11.87
N ARG A 299 -6.15 -7.86 11.67
CA ARG A 299 -6.66 -8.78 12.72
C ARG A 299 -5.61 -9.04 13.80
N ARG A 300 -4.36 -9.26 13.36
CA ARG A 300 -3.20 -9.50 14.24
C ARG A 300 -1.90 -9.36 13.46
N VAL A 301 -0.84 -9.04 14.15
CA VAL A 301 0.53 -9.20 13.65
C VAL A 301 0.92 -10.67 13.70
N VAL A 302 1.57 -11.15 12.66
CA VAL A 302 2.05 -12.55 12.53
C VAL A 302 3.55 -12.55 12.73
N GLU A 303 4.01 -13.15 13.82
CA GLU A 303 5.45 -13.30 14.06
C GLU A 303 6.02 -14.48 13.26
N ARG A 304 7.22 -14.28 12.72
CA ARG A 304 8.02 -15.31 12.08
C ARG A 304 9.22 -15.62 12.94
N ASP A 305 9.71 -16.83 12.83
CA ASP A 305 11.02 -17.20 13.39
C ASP A 305 12.10 -16.47 12.59
N LEU A 306 12.70 -15.46 13.20
CA LEU A 306 13.79 -14.68 12.64
C LEU A 306 15.11 -15.17 13.23
N SER A 307 16.19 -15.09 12.45
CA SER A 307 17.52 -15.24 13.02
C SER A 307 17.82 -14.11 14.03
N ASP A 308 18.77 -14.34 14.95
CA ASP A 308 19.15 -13.33 15.96
C ASP A 308 19.55 -12.00 15.32
N ALA A 309 20.24 -12.06 14.17
CA ALA A 309 20.65 -10.87 13.42
C ALA A 309 19.47 -10.11 12.81
N GLU A 310 18.50 -10.83 12.22
CA GLU A 310 17.28 -10.24 11.64
C GLU A 310 16.40 -9.63 12.73
N LEU A 311 16.24 -10.31 13.86
CA LEU A 311 15.48 -9.80 15.02
C LEU A 311 16.14 -8.55 15.61
N ALA A 312 17.47 -8.55 15.76
CA ALA A 312 18.20 -7.38 16.23
C ALA A 312 18.05 -6.20 15.26
N ALA A 313 18.12 -6.45 13.93
CA ALA A 313 17.91 -5.43 12.91
C ALA A 313 16.48 -4.88 12.93
N LEU A 314 15.46 -5.74 13.13
CA LEU A 314 14.07 -5.32 13.22
C LEU A 314 13.81 -4.44 14.46
N ARG A 315 14.41 -4.77 15.60
CA ARG A 315 14.33 -3.96 16.83
C ARG A 315 15.02 -2.60 16.66
N ALA A 316 16.19 -2.58 16.05
CA ALA A 316 16.88 -1.33 15.73
C ALA A 316 16.07 -0.45 14.74
N ALA A 317 15.42 -1.07 13.75
CA ALA A 317 14.51 -0.37 12.85
C ALA A 317 13.32 0.24 13.60
N ALA A 318 12.72 -0.50 14.53
CA ALA A 318 11.61 -0.03 15.35
C ALA A 318 12.01 1.20 16.19
N ASP A 319 13.19 1.20 16.80
CA ASP A 319 13.68 2.34 17.58
C ASP A 319 13.90 3.58 16.71
N ALA A 320 14.49 3.40 15.52
CA ALA A 320 14.70 4.49 14.57
C ALA A 320 13.37 5.05 14.03
N VAL A 321 12.40 4.20 13.75
CA VAL A 321 11.06 4.61 13.29
C VAL A 321 10.30 5.31 14.41
N ARG A 322 10.33 4.80 15.63
CA ARG A 322 9.66 5.41 16.80
C ARG A 322 10.14 6.85 17.03
N ALA A 323 11.45 7.10 16.95
CA ALA A 323 12.00 8.45 17.10
C ALA A 323 11.42 9.39 16.02
N LYS A 324 11.35 8.96 14.76
CA LYS A 324 10.81 9.76 13.64
C LYS A 324 9.29 10.00 13.78
N GLN A 325 8.54 9.00 14.24
CA GLN A 325 7.09 9.14 14.48
C GLN A 325 6.81 10.13 15.61
N ALA A 326 7.65 10.17 16.65
CA ALA A 326 7.54 11.15 17.72
C ALA A 326 7.78 12.58 17.22
N ASP A 327 8.73 12.80 16.30
CA ASP A 327 8.99 14.11 15.70
C ASP A 327 7.77 14.63 14.93
N VAL A 328 7.13 13.77 14.12
CA VAL A 328 5.94 14.14 13.35
C VAL A 328 4.70 14.30 14.23
N ALA A 329 4.62 13.61 15.33
CA ALA A 329 3.51 13.75 16.27
C ALA A 329 3.46 15.13 16.94
N SER A 330 4.56 15.89 16.94
CA SER A 330 4.63 17.26 17.47
C SER A 330 4.24 18.33 16.45
N LEU A 331 4.17 17.99 15.14
CA LEU A 331 3.71 18.85 14.06
C LEU A 331 2.18 18.83 13.96
#